data_2cc8ff03d52275fe5cc3927fb5cc01cb
#
_entry.id   2cc8ff03d52275fe5cc3927fb5cc01cb
#
_cell.length_a   1.000
_cell.length_b   1.000
_cell.length_c   1.000
_cell.angle_alpha   90.00
_cell.angle_beta   90.00
_cell.angle_gamma   90.00
#
_symmetry.space_group_name_H-M   'P 1'
#
loop_
_entity.id
_entity.type
_entity.pdbx_description
1 polymer ?
#
loop_
_entity_poly.entity_id
_entity_poly.type
_entity_poly.pdbx_seq_one_letter_code
_entity_poly.pdbx_strand_id
1 'polypeptide(L)'
;LYTVHVCYICAKRKEILCERVIKMDVEHIKSQIKSITDTSSIYLLEALTETTGFFANDGRLLYISKDIYGYPYEGIETNYLKLQTHVRISSVKNNQTFSDDYYNVIIYKGNLDDSNISSFIQLCTIHANNSDDLNFKEFFYSLIALFQLPAEQAFKNAVGLYGELKFMQYAKERTRVDISTSWHKSGSYSQYDFSNGESSIEIKTTMSDNSEVTIKHQQIFGDHPCTLVAINCEQYENGETIEEVIAAMYADPDAFNGMNFSINLAKELKRVSIVDVKEIRFGVRQIQFFAAEDINPFPVIPDVVNKLSYKLDISELNSLSETDSDSILKTY
;
A
#
# COMPACT_ATOMS: atom_id res chain seq x y z
N LEU A 1 -47.13 -31.12 6.66
CA LEU A 1 -47.24 -30.53 5.29
C LEU A 1 -46.68 -29.08 5.21
N TYR A 2 -46.64 -28.36 6.33
CA TYR A 2 -46.13 -26.97 6.36
C TYR A 2 -44.58 -26.89 6.30
N THR A 3 -43.86 -27.87 6.79
CA THR A 3 -42.39 -27.86 6.89
C THR A 3 -41.68 -28.08 5.54
N VAL A 4 -42.31 -28.75 4.59
CA VAL A 4 -41.72 -29.02 3.28
C VAL A 4 -41.85 -27.83 2.32
N HIS A 5 -42.91 -27.02 2.47
CA HIS A 5 -43.12 -25.84 1.61
C HIS A 5 -42.13 -24.67 1.92
N VAL A 6 -41.78 -24.49 3.20
CA VAL A 6 -40.83 -23.46 3.60
C VAL A 6 -39.43 -23.80 3.10
N CYS A 7 -39.03 -25.07 3.12
CA CYS A 7 -37.73 -25.52 2.63
C CYS A 7 -37.57 -25.35 1.11
N TYR A 8 -38.65 -25.56 0.34
CA TYR A 8 -38.63 -25.42 -1.12
C TYR A 8 -38.55 -23.96 -1.58
N ILE A 9 -39.22 -23.06 -0.88
CA ILE A 9 -39.15 -21.61 -1.17
C ILE A 9 -37.75 -21.05 -0.83
N CYS A 10 -37.11 -21.48 0.29
CA CYS A 10 -35.74 -21.12 0.63
C CYS A 10 -34.71 -21.67 -0.37
N ALA A 11 -34.86 -22.93 -0.81
CA ALA A 11 -33.98 -23.53 -1.80
C ALA A 11 -34.08 -22.81 -3.16
N LYS A 12 -35.31 -22.53 -3.62
CA LYS A 12 -35.54 -21.82 -4.87
C LYS A 12 -35.10 -20.36 -4.83
N ARG A 13 -35.17 -19.66 -3.67
CA ARG A 13 -34.57 -18.34 -3.47
C ARG A 13 -33.03 -18.39 -3.51
N LYS A 14 -32.41 -19.41 -2.93
CA LYS A 14 -30.95 -19.61 -3.01
C LYS A 14 -30.48 -19.93 -4.42
N GLU A 15 -31.21 -20.73 -5.20
CA GLU A 15 -30.88 -21.00 -6.62
C GLU A 15 -31.00 -19.73 -7.48
N ILE A 16 -32.08 -18.95 -7.31
CA ILE A 16 -32.25 -17.67 -8.04
C ILE A 16 -31.22 -16.63 -7.63
N LEU A 17 -30.78 -16.58 -6.37
CA LEU A 17 -29.70 -15.75 -5.87
C LEU A 17 -28.34 -16.18 -6.45
N CYS A 18 -28.09 -17.50 -6.51
CA CYS A 18 -26.86 -18.02 -7.10
C CYS A 18 -26.80 -17.75 -8.62
N GLU A 19 -27.90 -17.83 -9.35
CA GLU A 19 -27.97 -17.50 -10.77
C GLU A 19 -27.81 -15.98 -11.05
N ARG A 20 -28.27 -15.09 -10.15
CA ARG A 20 -28.05 -13.64 -10.30
C ARG A 20 -26.60 -13.24 -10.02
N VAL A 21 -25.93 -13.86 -9.06
CA VAL A 21 -24.51 -13.62 -8.76
C VAL A 21 -23.60 -14.05 -9.93
N ILE A 22 -23.99 -15.08 -10.69
CA ILE A 22 -23.20 -15.59 -11.82
C ILE A 22 -23.34 -14.74 -13.10
N LYS A 23 -24.29 -13.79 -13.16
CA LYS A 23 -24.60 -13.05 -14.39
C LYS A 23 -24.23 -11.57 -14.41
N MET A 24 -23.47 -11.07 -13.42
CA MET A 24 -23.03 -9.68 -13.52
C MET A 24 -21.93 -9.55 -14.57
N ASP A 25 -22.21 -8.83 -15.62
CA ASP A 25 -21.27 -8.60 -16.72
C ASP A 25 -20.25 -7.53 -16.32
N VAL A 26 -19.12 -8.00 -15.79
CA VAL A 26 -17.98 -7.15 -15.36
C VAL A 26 -17.48 -6.29 -16.50
N GLU A 27 -17.43 -6.82 -17.72
CA GLU A 27 -16.94 -6.08 -18.89
C GLU A 27 -17.94 -4.97 -19.28
N HIS A 28 -19.22 -5.20 -19.08
CA HIS A 28 -20.22 -4.15 -19.26
C HIS A 28 -20.01 -2.98 -18.28
N ILE A 29 -19.82 -3.25 -17.00
CA ILE A 29 -19.51 -2.24 -15.98
C ILE A 29 -18.24 -1.46 -16.35
N LYS A 30 -17.17 -2.17 -16.72
CA LYS A 30 -15.91 -1.53 -17.16
C LYS A 30 -16.12 -0.61 -18.37
N SER A 31 -16.88 -1.06 -19.36
CA SER A 31 -17.15 -0.29 -20.57
C SER A 31 -17.95 0.97 -20.26
N GLN A 32 -18.93 0.89 -19.37
CA GLN A 32 -19.71 2.05 -18.92
C GLN A 32 -18.79 3.07 -18.21
N ILE A 33 -17.93 2.65 -17.29
CA ILE A 33 -16.99 3.55 -16.61
C ILE A 33 -16.10 4.28 -17.62
N LYS A 34 -15.54 3.54 -18.59
CA LYS A 34 -14.66 4.10 -19.64
C LYS A 34 -15.39 5.09 -20.55
N SER A 35 -16.72 5.00 -20.70
CA SER A 35 -17.53 5.91 -21.53
C SER A 35 -17.90 7.23 -20.85
N ILE A 36 -17.76 7.33 -19.52
CA ILE A 36 -18.13 8.53 -18.77
C ILE A 36 -17.00 9.55 -18.86
N THR A 37 -17.31 10.72 -19.43
CA THR A 37 -16.36 11.82 -19.60
C THR A 37 -16.49 12.90 -18.53
N ASP A 38 -17.66 13.01 -17.87
CA ASP A 38 -17.87 13.96 -16.77
C ASP A 38 -17.39 13.35 -15.45
N THR A 39 -16.27 13.85 -14.97
CA THR A 39 -15.61 13.39 -13.72
C THR A 39 -16.21 14.01 -12.46
N SER A 40 -17.05 15.04 -12.60
CA SER A 40 -17.62 15.79 -11.47
C SER A 40 -18.89 15.17 -10.90
N SER A 41 -19.56 14.30 -11.66
CA SER A 41 -20.85 13.72 -11.31
C SER A 41 -20.72 12.23 -10.92
N ILE A 42 -21.64 11.76 -10.08
CA ILE A 42 -21.79 10.33 -9.76
C ILE A 42 -22.82 9.73 -10.72
N TYR A 43 -22.49 8.63 -11.36
CA TYR A 43 -23.34 7.90 -12.30
C TYR A 43 -23.73 6.55 -11.75
N LEU A 44 -25.01 6.22 -11.75
CA LEU A 44 -25.45 4.85 -11.48
C LEU A 44 -25.08 3.96 -12.68
N LEU A 45 -24.39 2.87 -12.40
CA LEU A 45 -24.08 1.80 -13.37
C LEU A 45 -25.08 0.65 -13.24
N GLU A 46 -25.28 0.15 -12.03
CA GLU A 46 -26.16 -0.98 -11.75
C GLU A 46 -26.78 -0.84 -10.34
N ALA A 47 -28.08 -0.92 -10.24
CA ALA A 47 -28.80 -0.98 -8.97
C ALA A 47 -28.88 -2.44 -8.51
N LEU A 48 -28.31 -2.74 -7.35
CA LEU A 48 -28.37 -4.09 -6.76
C LEU A 48 -29.62 -4.30 -5.91
N THR A 49 -29.98 -3.25 -5.17
CA THR A 49 -31.21 -3.15 -4.37
C THR A 49 -31.79 -1.74 -4.50
N GLU A 50 -32.86 -1.43 -3.80
CA GLU A 50 -33.42 -0.07 -3.74
C GLU A 50 -32.47 0.93 -3.08
N THR A 51 -31.54 0.46 -2.24
CA THR A 51 -30.67 1.30 -1.43
C THR A 51 -29.18 1.12 -1.71
N THR A 52 -28.83 0.17 -2.59
CA THR A 52 -27.43 -0.23 -2.79
C THR A 52 -27.15 -0.46 -4.28
N GLY A 53 -25.99 -0.06 -4.77
CA GLY A 53 -25.62 -0.24 -6.17
C GLY A 53 -24.16 0.02 -6.48
N PHE A 54 -23.82 -0.18 -7.74
CA PHE A 54 -22.55 0.24 -8.34
C PHE A 54 -22.68 1.57 -9.05
N PHE A 55 -21.69 2.42 -8.87
CA PHE A 55 -21.64 3.75 -9.42
C PHE A 55 -20.27 4.03 -10.00
N ALA A 56 -20.20 5.05 -10.83
CA ALA A 56 -18.93 5.59 -11.31
C ALA A 56 -18.78 7.06 -10.94
N ASN A 57 -17.57 7.46 -10.60
CA ASN A 57 -17.16 8.83 -10.44
C ASN A 57 -15.65 8.94 -10.73
N ASP A 58 -15.24 9.92 -11.51
CA ASP A 58 -13.84 10.17 -11.84
C ASP A 58 -13.10 8.91 -12.36
N GLY A 59 -13.75 8.15 -13.24
CA GLY A 59 -13.19 6.93 -13.83
C GLY A 59 -13.02 5.75 -12.85
N ARG A 60 -13.57 5.84 -11.64
CA ARG A 60 -13.47 4.81 -10.59
C ARG A 60 -14.81 4.12 -10.37
N LEU A 61 -14.73 2.87 -9.95
CA LEU A 61 -15.89 2.09 -9.52
C LEU A 61 -16.17 2.36 -8.03
N LEU A 62 -17.42 2.67 -7.72
CA LEU A 62 -17.91 2.89 -6.37
C LEU A 62 -18.99 1.85 -6.05
N TYR A 63 -18.96 1.33 -4.84
CA TYR A 63 -20.05 0.60 -4.23
C TYR A 63 -20.69 1.48 -3.17
N ILE A 64 -21.96 1.83 -3.35
CA ILE A 64 -22.67 2.79 -2.50
C ILE A 64 -23.87 2.09 -1.89
N SER A 65 -24.04 2.25 -0.58
CA SER A 65 -25.21 1.77 0.19
C SER A 65 -25.73 2.89 1.07
N LYS A 66 -27.06 3.00 1.17
CA LYS A 66 -27.70 3.97 2.06
C LYS A 66 -27.26 3.75 3.51
N ASP A 67 -26.94 4.83 4.20
CA ASP A 67 -26.58 4.78 5.62
C ASP A 67 -27.83 4.66 6.51
N ILE A 68 -28.24 3.42 6.76
CA ILE A 68 -29.41 3.14 7.62
C ILE A 68 -29.06 3.10 9.12
N TYR A 69 -27.76 3.07 9.46
CA TYR A 69 -27.31 2.97 10.84
C TYR A 69 -26.85 4.31 11.43
N GLY A 70 -26.76 5.37 10.61
CA GLY A 70 -26.32 6.70 11.04
C GLY A 70 -24.88 6.71 11.54
N TYR A 71 -23.96 6.08 10.80
CA TYR A 71 -22.54 6.10 11.14
C TYR A 71 -22.02 7.53 11.26
N PRO A 72 -21.06 7.80 12.15
CA PRO A 72 -20.31 9.07 12.08
C PRO A 72 -19.51 9.09 10.77
N TYR A 73 -19.23 10.30 10.25
CA TYR A 73 -18.32 10.42 9.12
C TYR A 73 -16.94 9.84 9.47
N GLU A 74 -16.48 8.94 8.66
CA GLU A 74 -15.15 8.32 8.77
C GLU A 74 -14.59 8.07 7.39
N GLY A 75 -13.27 8.30 7.22
CA GLY A 75 -12.54 7.98 6.00
C GLY A 75 -11.40 7.02 6.30
N ILE A 76 -11.42 5.82 5.69
CA ILE A 76 -10.34 4.84 5.77
C ILE A 76 -9.83 4.59 4.36
N GLU A 77 -8.52 4.64 4.16
CA GLU A 77 -7.92 4.46 2.84
C GLU A 77 -6.78 3.45 2.87
N THR A 78 -6.82 2.51 1.92
CA THR A 78 -5.79 1.53 1.64
C THR A 78 -5.27 1.67 0.21
N ASN A 79 -4.36 0.80 -0.22
CA ASN A 79 -3.87 0.82 -1.61
C ASN A 79 -4.97 0.60 -2.64
N TYR A 80 -5.91 -0.31 -2.38
CA TYR A 80 -6.93 -0.73 -3.35
C TYR A 80 -8.33 -0.20 -3.06
N LEU A 81 -8.60 0.18 -1.81
CA LEU A 81 -9.94 0.55 -1.37
C LEU A 81 -9.93 1.84 -0.55
N LYS A 82 -11.01 2.60 -0.65
CA LYS A 82 -11.30 3.72 0.23
C LYS A 82 -12.71 3.63 0.73
N LEU A 83 -12.90 3.65 2.06
CA LEU A 83 -14.19 3.79 2.72
C LEU A 83 -14.45 5.25 3.03
N GLN A 84 -15.69 5.68 2.85
CA GLN A 84 -16.24 6.92 3.39
C GLN A 84 -17.63 6.61 3.94
N THR A 85 -17.87 6.85 5.21
CA THR A 85 -19.18 6.67 5.84
C THR A 85 -19.91 7.99 6.00
N HIS A 86 -21.23 7.94 6.03
CA HIS A 86 -22.08 9.11 6.26
C HIS A 86 -21.81 10.28 5.32
N VAL A 87 -21.67 9.98 4.02
CA VAL A 87 -21.44 10.97 2.97
C VAL A 87 -22.78 11.42 2.38
N ARG A 88 -23.03 12.72 2.35
CA ARG A 88 -24.23 13.26 1.70
C ARG A 88 -24.03 13.23 0.17
N ILE A 89 -24.91 12.53 -0.53
CA ILE A 89 -24.95 12.51 -1.99
C ILE A 89 -26.23 13.24 -2.43
N SER A 90 -26.07 14.42 -3.00
CA SER A 90 -27.19 15.30 -3.35
C SER A 90 -27.86 14.91 -4.69
N SER A 91 -27.11 14.31 -5.61
CA SER A 91 -27.67 13.87 -6.91
C SER A 91 -26.84 12.77 -7.54
N VAL A 92 -27.53 11.87 -8.22
CA VAL A 92 -26.93 10.80 -9.02
C VAL A 92 -27.49 10.91 -10.45
N LYS A 93 -26.62 10.88 -11.44
CA LYS A 93 -27.02 10.85 -12.85
C LYS A 93 -27.58 9.47 -13.21
N ASN A 94 -28.51 9.45 -14.12
CA ASN A 94 -29.21 8.25 -14.61
C ASN A 94 -30.10 7.55 -13.56
N ASN A 95 -30.37 8.18 -12.41
CA ASN A 95 -31.30 7.62 -11.45
C ASN A 95 -31.97 8.69 -10.58
N GLN A 96 -33.27 8.48 -10.27
CA GLN A 96 -34.05 9.30 -9.35
C GLN A 96 -34.22 8.62 -7.96
N THR A 97 -33.90 7.35 -7.83
CA THR A 97 -34.10 6.57 -6.60
C THR A 97 -33.06 6.91 -5.54
N PHE A 98 -31.80 7.13 -5.95
CA PHE A 98 -30.73 7.60 -5.08
C PHE A 98 -30.80 9.12 -4.99
N SER A 99 -31.62 9.60 -4.07
CA SER A 99 -31.90 11.02 -3.82
C SER A 99 -31.00 11.61 -2.75
N ASP A 100 -31.16 12.88 -2.46
CA ASP A 100 -30.44 13.65 -1.45
C ASP A 100 -30.55 13.00 -0.04
N ASP A 101 -29.58 12.16 0.29
CA ASP A 101 -29.52 11.37 1.53
C ASP A 101 -28.07 11.06 1.92
N TYR A 102 -27.88 10.35 3.03
CA TYR A 102 -26.58 9.92 3.51
C TYR A 102 -26.29 8.47 3.11
N TYR A 103 -25.05 8.24 2.67
CA TYR A 103 -24.59 6.97 2.13
C TYR A 103 -23.22 6.58 2.68
N ASN A 104 -22.98 5.28 2.69
CA ASN A 104 -21.66 4.71 2.91
C ASN A 104 -21.10 4.29 1.55
N VAL A 105 -19.83 4.63 1.29
CA VAL A 105 -19.20 4.51 -0.03
C VAL A 105 -17.91 3.73 0.10
N ILE A 106 -17.74 2.67 -0.70
CA ILE A 106 -16.45 2.01 -0.92
C ILE A 106 -16.00 2.30 -2.34
N ILE A 107 -14.84 2.91 -2.48
CA ILE A 107 -14.22 3.25 -3.76
C ILE A 107 -13.16 2.20 -4.07
N TYR A 108 -13.25 1.56 -5.24
CA TYR A 108 -12.19 0.74 -5.79
C TYR A 108 -11.13 1.62 -6.43
N LYS A 109 -9.90 1.54 -5.96
CA LYS A 109 -8.75 2.36 -6.41
C LYS A 109 -7.81 1.61 -7.34
N GLY A 110 -8.00 0.28 -7.49
CA GLY A 110 -7.21 -0.54 -8.41
C GLY A 110 -7.49 -0.20 -9.88
N ASN A 111 -6.66 -0.74 -10.76
CA ASN A 111 -6.89 -0.61 -12.20
C ASN A 111 -8.15 -1.39 -12.60
N LEU A 112 -8.99 -0.82 -13.47
CA LEU A 112 -10.18 -1.48 -13.98
C LEU A 112 -9.88 -2.76 -14.78
N ASP A 113 -8.67 -2.88 -15.32
CA ASP A 113 -8.23 -4.06 -16.06
C ASP A 113 -7.60 -5.14 -15.14
N ASP A 114 -7.50 -4.90 -13.81
CA ASP A 114 -7.02 -5.86 -12.83
C ASP A 114 -8.08 -6.97 -12.61
N SER A 115 -7.62 -8.21 -12.41
CA SER A 115 -8.48 -9.36 -12.05
C SER A 115 -9.25 -9.13 -10.74
N ASN A 116 -8.71 -8.31 -9.84
CA ASN A 116 -9.31 -7.97 -8.56
C ASN A 116 -10.67 -7.27 -8.67
N ILE A 117 -10.93 -6.53 -9.76
CA ILE A 117 -12.21 -5.84 -9.94
C ILE A 117 -13.39 -6.84 -10.00
N SER A 118 -13.18 -7.98 -10.63
CA SER A 118 -14.20 -9.03 -10.71
C SER A 118 -14.56 -9.54 -9.31
N SER A 119 -13.56 -9.79 -8.47
CA SER A 119 -13.75 -10.19 -7.07
C SER A 119 -14.45 -9.09 -6.27
N PHE A 120 -14.08 -7.82 -6.47
CA PHE A 120 -14.72 -6.68 -5.82
C PHE A 120 -16.22 -6.63 -6.16
N ILE A 121 -16.56 -6.66 -7.45
CA ILE A 121 -17.96 -6.63 -7.93
C ILE A 121 -18.75 -7.80 -7.35
N GLN A 122 -18.19 -9.02 -7.40
CA GLN A 122 -18.86 -10.22 -6.89
C GLN A 122 -19.14 -10.12 -5.39
N LEU A 123 -18.16 -9.73 -4.58
CA LEU A 123 -18.30 -9.61 -3.12
C LEU A 123 -19.29 -8.52 -2.73
N CYS A 124 -19.24 -7.35 -3.40
CA CYS A 124 -20.20 -6.27 -3.19
C CYS A 124 -21.63 -6.71 -3.55
N THR A 125 -21.79 -7.51 -4.61
CA THR A 125 -23.09 -8.07 -4.99
C THR A 125 -23.61 -9.05 -3.93
N ILE A 126 -22.74 -9.91 -3.39
CA ILE A 126 -23.10 -10.82 -2.29
C ILE A 126 -23.51 -10.02 -1.05
N HIS A 127 -22.77 -9.00 -0.67
CA HIS A 127 -23.10 -8.13 0.47
C HIS A 127 -24.45 -7.44 0.28
N ALA A 128 -24.71 -6.86 -0.90
CA ALA A 128 -25.99 -6.18 -1.18
C ALA A 128 -27.20 -7.12 -1.01
N ASN A 129 -27.05 -8.40 -1.33
CA ASN A 129 -28.12 -9.39 -1.22
C ASN A 129 -28.25 -10.00 0.20
N ASN A 130 -27.26 -9.78 1.09
CA ASN A 130 -27.22 -10.33 2.45
C ASN A 130 -26.89 -9.22 3.48
N SER A 131 -27.28 -7.99 3.23
CA SER A 131 -26.93 -6.82 4.05
C SER A 131 -27.45 -6.86 5.49
N ASP A 132 -28.39 -7.77 5.79
CA ASP A 132 -28.92 -7.96 7.15
C ASP A 132 -27.93 -8.74 8.04
N ASP A 133 -26.99 -9.49 7.43
CA ASP A 133 -26.07 -10.38 8.14
C ASP A 133 -24.72 -9.72 8.46
N LEU A 134 -24.32 -8.68 7.72
CA LEU A 134 -23.00 -8.04 7.85
C LEU A 134 -23.12 -6.53 7.66
N ASN A 135 -22.71 -5.76 8.67
CA ASN A 135 -22.73 -4.31 8.55
C ASN A 135 -21.66 -3.81 7.55
N PHE A 136 -21.86 -2.61 7.02
CA PHE A 136 -21.05 -2.05 5.93
C PHE A 136 -19.56 -1.89 6.31
N LYS A 137 -19.26 -1.56 7.57
CA LYS A 137 -17.89 -1.42 8.06
C LYS A 137 -17.18 -2.77 8.18
N GLU A 138 -17.84 -3.77 8.74
CA GLU A 138 -17.31 -5.14 8.84
C GLU A 138 -17.06 -5.74 7.45
N PHE A 139 -17.97 -5.48 6.51
CA PHE A 139 -17.79 -5.86 5.11
C PHE A 139 -16.55 -5.19 4.51
N PHE A 140 -16.34 -3.88 4.74
CA PHE A 140 -15.15 -3.19 4.27
C PHE A 140 -13.86 -3.79 4.83
N TYR A 141 -13.80 -4.10 6.13
CA TYR A 141 -12.63 -4.76 6.72
C TYR A 141 -12.39 -6.16 6.14
N SER A 142 -13.45 -6.89 5.82
CA SER A 142 -13.34 -8.18 5.12
C SER A 142 -12.78 -8.01 3.70
N LEU A 143 -13.19 -6.96 2.98
CA LEU A 143 -12.62 -6.63 1.68
C LEU A 143 -11.14 -6.25 1.79
N ILE A 144 -10.75 -5.45 2.78
CA ILE A 144 -9.33 -5.11 3.00
C ILE A 144 -8.49 -6.38 3.10
N ALA A 145 -8.91 -7.35 3.90
CA ALA A 145 -8.19 -8.61 4.08
C ALA A 145 -7.99 -9.38 2.76
N LEU A 146 -8.94 -9.26 1.82
CA LEU A 146 -8.87 -9.94 0.51
C LEU A 146 -8.06 -9.16 -0.53
N PHE A 147 -8.02 -7.82 -0.43
CA PHE A 147 -7.34 -6.95 -1.38
C PHE A 147 -5.99 -6.43 -0.87
N GLN A 148 -5.52 -6.92 0.26
CA GLN A 148 -4.15 -6.64 0.71
C GLN A 148 -3.14 -7.27 -0.26
N LEU A 149 -1.96 -6.63 -0.34
CA LEU A 149 -0.79 -7.26 -0.95
C LEU A 149 -0.63 -8.68 -0.37
N PRO A 150 -0.14 -9.66 -1.15
CA PRO A 150 0.23 -10.95 -0.59
C PRO A 150 0.99 -10.74 0.71
N ALA A 151 0.65 -11.47 1.76
CA ALA A 151 1.23 -11.28 3.10
C ALA A 151 2.77 -11.25 3.06
N GLU A 152 3.36 -12.09 2.22
CA GLU A 152 4.81 -12.11 1.99
C GLU A 152 5.35 -10.77 1.44
N GLN A 153 4.63 -10.13 0.51
CA GLN A 153 5.06 -8.85 -0.06
C GLN A 153 4.85 -7.70 0.94
N ALA A 154 3.75 -7.70 1.68
CA ALA A 154 3.50 -6.72 2.74
C ALA A 154 4.57 -6.81 3.83
N PHE A 155 4.92 -8.02 4.23
CA PHE A 155 5.99 -8.28 5.19
C PHE A 155 7.36 -7.82 4.68
N LYS A 156 7.72 -8.13 3.44
CA LYS A 156 8.97 -7.60 2.82
C LYS A 156 9.02 -6.08 2.82
N ASN A 157 7.89 -5.42 2.52
CA ASN A 157 7.80 -3.98 2.57
C ASN A 157 7.94 -3.45 4.02
N ALA A 158 7.38 -4.16 5.00
CA ALA A 158 7.52 -3.80 6.42
C ALA A 158 8.98 -3.90 6.88
N VAL A 159 9.69 -4.96 6.51
CA VAL A 159 11.13 -5.13 6.79
C VAL A 159 11.94 -4.00 6.15
N GLY A 160 11.65 -3.65 4.88
CA GLY A 160 12.30 -2.54 4.19
C GLY A 160 12.07 -1.20 4.90
N LEU A 161 10.81 -0.89 5.20
CA LEU A 161 10.46 0.34 5.92
C LEU A 161 11.13 0.41 7.29
N TYR A 162 11.10 -0.69 8.06
CA TYR A 162 11.78 -0.73 9.35
C TYR A 162 13.27 -0.39 9.23
N GLY A 163 13.97 -0.98 8.24
CA GLY A 163 15.38 -0.70 8.00
C GLY A 163 15.65 0.77 7.66
N GLU A 164 14.85 1.38 6.78
CA GLU A 164 14.99 2.78 6.41
C GLU A 164 14.76 3.72 7.61
N LEU A 165 13.75 3.46 8.45
CA LEU A 165 13.49 4.23 9.67
C LEU A 165 14.63 4.09 10.68
N LYS A 166 15.12 2.87 10.92
CA LYS A 166 16.27 2.61 11.81
C LYS A 166 17.55 3.24 11.29
N PHE A 167 17.73 3.28 9.98
CA PHE A 167 18.86 3.99 9.37
C PHE A 167 18.82 5.49 9.64
N MET A 168 17.68 6.13 9.55
CA MET A 168 17.52 7.54 9.89
C MET A 168 17.86 7.82 11.36
N GLN A 169 17.37 6.96 12.28
CA GLN A 169 17.73 7.05 13.71
C GLN A 169 19.24 6.88 13.91
N TYR A 170 19.84 5.86 13.29
CA TYR A 170 21.29 5.60 13.35
C TYR A 170 22.10 6.81 12.87
N ALA A 171 21.73 7.40 11.73
CA ALA A 171 22.42 8.58 11.21
C ALA A 171 22.35 9.76 12.19
N LYS A 172 21.17 10.02 12.77
CA LYS A 172 20.95 11.07 13.76
C LYS A 172 21.75 10.84 15.05
N GLU A 173 21.79 9.61 15.55
CA GLU A 173 22.56 9.26 16.75
C GLU A 173 24.06 9.44 16.55
N ARG A 174 24.57 9.00 15.39
CA ARG A 174 26.01 9.01 15.07
C ARG A 174 26.52 10.40 14.73
N THR A 175 25.78 11.14 13.93
CA THR A 175 26.31 12.38 13.31
C THR A 175 25.58 13.65 13.73
N ARG A 176 24.45 13.53 14.43
CA ARG A 176 23.53 14.63 14.75
C ARG A 176 22.83 15.23 13.53
N VAL A 177 22.94 14.62 12.36
CA VAL A 177 22.29 15.07 11.12
C VAL A 177 20.95 14.37 10.97
N ASP A 178 19.89 15.14 10.66
CA ASP A 178 18.58 14.61 10.27
C ASP A 178 18.54 14.42 8.75
N ILE A 179 18.72 13.17 8.30
CA ILE A 179 18.71 12.81 6.88
C ILE A 179 17.30 12.60 6.32
N SER A 180 16.25 12.72 7.13
CA SER A 180 14.86 12.44 6.70
C SER A 180 14.38 13.37 5.59
N THR A 181 14.96 14.56 5.48
CA THR A 181 14.69 15.51 4.38
C THR A 181 15.18 15.01 3.02
N SER A 182 16.12 14.06 3.01
CA SER A 182 16.68 13.44 1.81
C SER A 182 16.00 12.14 1.42
N TRP A 183 15.05 11.66 2.23
CA TRP A 183 14.34 10.40 2.04
C TRP A 183 13.33 10.48 0.90
N HIS A 184 13.38 9.52 -0.04
CA HIS A 184 12.48 9.38 -1.19
C HIS A 184 12.19 10.69 -1.92
N LYS A 185 13.23 11.44 -2.26
CA LYS A 185 13.08 12.66 -3.06
C LYS A 185 12.44 12.36 -4.40
N SER A 186 11.53 13.23 -4.83
CA SER A 186 10.88 13.15 -6.14
C SER A 186 11.81 13.63 -7.27
N GLY A 187 11.46 13.26 -8.50
CA GLY A 187 12.21 13.64 -9.70
C GLY A 187 13.31 12.64 -10.07
N SER A 188 14.43 13.11 -10.59
CA SER A 188 15.55 12.28 -11.04
C SER A 188 16.20 11.42 -9.95
N TYR A 189 15.98 11.78 -8.69
CA TYR A 189 16.49 11.06 -7.53
C TYR A 189 15.52 10.02 -6.95
N SER A 190 14.35 9.83 -7.55
CA SER A 190 13.30 8.92 -7.05
C SER A 190 13.67 7.44 -7.08
N GLN A 191 14.79 7.09 -7.70
CA GLN A 191 15.29 5.71 -7.76
C GLN A 191 16.10 5.30 -6.52
N TYR A 192 16.48 6.25 -5.66
CA TYR A 192 17.28 6.03 -4.46
C TYR A 192 16.44 6.23 -3.19
N ASP A 193 16.83 5.56 -2.12
CA ASP A 193 16.15 5.74 -0.85
C ASP A 193 16.48 7.11 -0.23
N PHE A 194 17.74 7.55 -0.31
CA PHE A 194 18.16 8.88 0.10
C PHE A 194 19.01 9.56 -0.97
N SER A 195 18.84 10.88 -1.12
CA SER A 195 19.69 11.69 -1.99
C SER A 195 19.82 13.13 -1.49
N ASN A 196 21.04 13.65 -1.47
CA ASN A 196 21.32 15.07 -1.20
C ASN A 196 21.46 15.92 -2.48
N GLY A 197 21.45 15.31 -3.65
CA GLY A 197 21.61 15.94 -4.97
C GLY A 197 22.99 15.76 -5.57
N GLU A 198 24.00 15.40 -4.77
CA GLU A 198 25.38 15.13 -5.22
C GLU A 198 25.73 13.65 -5.07
N SER A 199 25.17 13.01 -4.06
CA SER A 199 25.34 11.58 -3.78
C SER A 199 24.02 10.93 -3.36
N SER A 200 23.99 9.62 -3.36
CA SER A 200 22.80 8.81 -3.06
C SER A 200 23.16 7.67 -2.11
N ILE A 201 22.17 7.24 -1.34
CA ILE A 201 22.24 6.03 -0.52
C ILE A 201 21.08 5.12 -0.95
N GLU A 202 21.43 3.85 -1.17
CA GLU A 202 20.47 2.76 -1.39
C GLU A 202 20.52 1.80 -0.23
N ILE A 203 19.37 1.54 0.39
CA ILE A 203 19.27 0.65 1.55
C ILE A 203 18.75 -0.72 1.10
N LYS A 204 19.36 -1.76 1.63
CA LYS A 204 18.89 -3.13 1.51
C LYS A 204 18.75 -3.74 2.87
N THR A 205 17.51 -3.98 3.30
CA THR A 205 17.20 -4.63 4.57
C THR A 205 16.92 -6.11 4.33
N THR A 206 17.58 -6.97 5.09
CA THR A 206 17.42 -8.43 5.05
C THR A 206 17.20 -8.98 6.45
N MET A 207 16.45 -10.08 6.52
CA MET A 207 16.27 -10.90 7.73
C MET A 207 16.97 -12.27 7.60
N SER A 208 17.70 -12.45 6.53
CA SER A 208 18.43 -13.69 6.27
C SER A 208 19.80 -13.62 6.91
N ASP A 209 20.28 -14.76 7.43
CA ASP A 209 21.69 -14.92 7.82
C ASP A 209 22.61 -14.95 6.59
N ASN A 210 22.03 -15.00 5.37
CA ASN A 210 22.76 -14.91 4.14
C ASN A 210 23.13 -13.45 3.86
N SER A 211 24.37 -13.24 3.44
CA SER A 211 24.88 -11.93 3.02
C SER A 211 24.39 -11.51 1.63
N GLU A 212 23.32 -12.12 1.10
CA GLU A 212 22.79 -11.82 -0.23
C GLU A 212 21.75 -10.68 -0.20
N VAL A 213 21.99 -9.66 -0.98
CA VAL A 213 21.02 -8.57 -1.23
C VAL A 213 20.67 -8.50 -2.72
N THR A 214 19.42 -8.15 -3.03
CA THR A 214 19.01 -7.91 -4.42
C THR A 214 19.17 -6.44 -4.75
N ILE A 215 19.97 -6.13 -5.77
CA ILE A 215 20.17 -4.77 -6.25
C ILE A 215 19.69 -4.61 -7.70
N LYS A 216 19.27 -3.39 -8.04
CA LYS A 216 19.06 -2.97 -9.42
C LYS A 216 20.31 -2.25 -9.87
N HIS A 217 20.87 -2.67 -11.00
CA HIS A 217 22.14 -2.13 -11.51
C HIS A 217 22.15 -0.59 -11.55
N GLN A 218 21.06 -0.01 -12.05
CA GLN A 218 20.92 1.45 -12.17
C GLN A 218 20.88 2.20 -10.82
N GLN A 219 20.57 1.53 -9.71
CA GLN A 219 20.60 2.12 -8.38
C GLN A 219 22.03 2.28 -7.84
N ILE A 220 22.96 1.43 -8.26
CA ILE A 220 24.35 1.44 -7.82
C ILE A 220 25.23 2.18 -8.83
N PHE A 221 25.01 1.94 -10.12
CA PHE A 221 25.82 2.49 -11.22
C PHE A 221 25.03 3.51 -12.04
N GLY A 222 24.33 4.44 -11.36
CA GLY A 222 23.63 5.54 -11.99
C GLY A 222 24.54 6.77 -12.24
N ASP A 223 23.92 7.90 -12.49
CA ASP A 223 24.62 9.16 -12.82
C ASP A 223 25.30 9.82 -11.62
N HIS A 224 25.02 9.33 -10.40
CA HIS A 224 25.54 9.89 -9.15
C HIS A 224 26.25 8.83 -8.32
N PRO A 225 27.29 9.20 -7.55
CA PRO A 225 27.91 8.32 -6.58
C PRO A 225 26.87 7.73 -5.63
N CYS A 226 26.88 6.42 -5.45
CA CYS A 226 25.95 5.73 -4.59
C CYS A 226 26.70 4.97 -3.49
N THR A 227 26.19 5.04 -2.27
CA THR A 227 26.61 4.16 -1.17
C THR A 227 25.53 3.11 -0.94
N LEU A 228 25.90 1.83 -1.01
CA LEU A 228 25.01 0.75 -0.61
C LEU A 228 25.07 0.56 0.90
N VAL A 229 23.92 0.57 1.55
CA VAL A 229 23.82 0.28 2.99
C VAL A 229 23.02 -1.02 3.17
N ALA A 230 23.67 -2.02 3.72
CA ALA A 230 23.02 -3.28 4.08
C ALA A 230 22.67 -3.30 5.57
N ILE A 231 21.40 -3.56 5.86
CA ILE A 231 20.87 -3.65 7.21
C ILE A 231 20.39 -5.08 7.46
N ASN A 232 21.02 -5.77 8.39
CA ASN A 232 20.58 -7.07 8.83
C ASN A 232 19.68 -6.92 10.06
N CYS A 233 18.45 -7.41 9.93
CA CYS A 233 17.42 -7.39 10.97
C CYS A 233 17.01 -8.80 11.35
N GLU A 234 16.39 -8.94 12.51
CA GLU A 234 15.73 -10.17 12.95
C GLU A 234 14.37 -9.87 13.56
N GLN A 235 13.47 -10.85 13.57
CA GLN A 235 12.34 -10.83 14.48
C GLN A 235 12.83 -11.12 15.88
N TYR A 236 12.49 -10.24 16.82
CA TYR A 236 13.05 -10.28 18.16
C TYR A 236 12.00 -9.82 19.18
N GLU A 237 11.64 -10.69 20.13
CA GLU A 237 10.57 -10.39 21.11
C GLU A 237 10.79 -9.09 21.90
N ASN A 238 12.06 -8.77 22.24
CA ASN A 238 12.40 -7.52 22.91
C ASN A 238 12.77 -6.39 21.94
N GLY A 239 12.53 -6.57 20.64
CA GLY A 239 12.72 -5.54 19.62
C GLY A 239 11.64 -4.47 19.65
N GLU A 240 11.59 -3.65 18.60
CA GLU A 240 10.65 -2.56 18.45
C GLU A 240 9.67 -2.86 17.30
N THR A 241 8.41 -2.47 17.44
CA THR A 241 7.48 -2.43 16.32
C THR A 241 7.75 -1.20 15.46
N ILE A 242 7.31 -1.22 14.20
CA ILE A 242 7.40 -0.03 13.33
C ILE A 242 6.64 1.15 13.97
N GLU A 243 5.49 0.91 14.62
CA GLU A 243 4.73 1.94 15.31
C GLU A 243 5.54 2.58 16.46
N GLU A 244 6.24 1.79 17.25
CA GLU A 244 7.12 2.28 18.33
C GLU A 244 8.30 3.09 17.78
N VAL A 245 8.93 2.66 16.69
CA VAL A 245 10.00 3.41 16.02
C VAL A 245 9.49 4.76 15.52
N ILE A 246 8.34 4.79 14.85
CA ILE A 246 7.72 6.03 14.37
C ILE A 246 7.38 6.97 15.55
N ALA A 247 6.83 6.43 16.64
CA ALA A 247 6.51 7.21 17.82
C ALA A 247 7.77 7.83 18.45
N ALA A 248 8.86 7.08 18.54
CA ALA A 248 10.15 7.58 19.02
C ALA A 248 10.72 8.67 18.10
N MET A 249 10.61 8.52 16.77
CA MET A 249 11.04 9.54 15.82
C MET A 249 10.25 10.84 15.96
N TYR A 250 8.93 10.78 16.07
CA TYR A 250 8.11 11.98 16.28
C TYR A 250 8.27 12.62 17.66
N ALA A 251 8.78 11.89 18.64
CA ALA A 251 9.12 12.42 19.95
C ALA A 251 10.46 13.17 19.99
N ASP A 252 11.30 13.04 18.96
CA ASP A 252 12.55 13.78 18.85
C ASP A 252 12.26 15.26 18.45
N PRO A 253 12.53 16.25 19.33
CA PRO A 253 12.19 17.65 19.05
C PRO A 253 13.07 18.28 17.93
N ASP A 254 14.22 17.68 17.66
CA ASP A 254 15.26 18.24 16.78
C ASP A 254 15.34 17.53 15.42
N ALA A 255 14.47 16.55 15.16
CA ALA A 255 14.52 15.77 13.93
C ALA A 255 13.12 15.25 13.51
N PHE A 256 13.04 14.68 12.31
CA PHE A 256 11.87 13.92 11.79
C PHE A 256 10.53 14.67 11.79
N ASN A 257 10.55 16.00 11.85
CA ASN A 257 9.36 16.85 11.91
C ASN A 257 9.02 17.52 10.56
N GLY A 258 9.78 17.21 9.51
CA GLY A 258 9.60 17.78 8.18
C GLY A 258 8.35 17.24 7.48
N MET A 259 7.68 18.10 6.70
CA MET A 259 6.50 17.70 5.91
C MET A 259 6.83 16.57 4.92
N ASN A 260 8.01 16.59 4.30
CA ASN A 260 8.44 15.53 3.36
C ASN A 260 8.55 14.17 4.04
N PHE A 261 9.10 14.11 5.25
CA PHE A 261 9.15 12.90 6.04
C PHE A 261 7.74 12.35 6.29
N SER A 262 6.83 13.18 6.82
CA SER A 262 5.46 12.76 7.11
C SER A 262 4.70 12.29 5.87
N ILE A 263 4.86 12.96 4.73
CA ILE A 263 4.23 12.56 3.46
C ILE A 263 4.78 11.23 2.97
N ASN A 264 6.10 11.04 3.00
CA ASN A 264 6.72 9.80 2.54
C ASN A 264 6.41 8.63 3.47
N LEU A 265 6.44 8.86 4.79
CA LEU A 265 6.01 7.86 5.77
C LEU A 265 4.57 7.41 5.52
N ALA A 266 3.65 8.36 5.30
CA ALA A 266 2.26 8.02 4.99
C ALA A 266 2.10 7.22 3.68
N LYS A 267 2.97 7.44 2.67
CA LYS A 267 2.99 6.65 1.44
C LYS A 267 3.51 5.22 1.69
N GLU A 268 4.60 5.07 2.45
CA GLU A 268 5.19 3.76 2.74
C GLU A 268 4.28 2.92 3.65
N LEU A 269 3.64 3.53 4.65
CA LEU A 269 2.66 2.85 5.50
C LEU A 269 1.46 2.27 4.73
N LYS A 270 1.11 2.81 3.56
CA LYS A 270 0.09 2.22 2.69
C LYS A 270 0.52 0.91 2.02
N ARG A 271 1.82 0.62 2.00
CA ARG A 271 2.42 -0.55 1.35
C ARG A 271 2.67 -1.71 2.31
N VAL A 272 2.39 -1.52 3.60
CA VAL A 272 2.60 -2.50 4.66
C VAL A 272 1.27 -2.89 5.31
N SER A 273 1.23 -4.06 5.94
CA SER A 273 0.08 -4.47 6.73
C SER A 273 0.05 -3.74 8.07
N ILE A 274 -1.13 -3.38 8.54
CA ILE A 274 -1.29 -2.78 9.88
C ILE A 274 -0.86 -3.75 10.98
N VAL A 275 -1.02 -5.05 10.76
CA VAL A 275 -0.56 -6.10 11.68
C VAL A 275 0.96 -6.09 11.76
N ASP A 276 1.65 -6.04 10.60
CA ASP A 276 3.12 -6.00 10.55
C ASP A 276 3.67 -4.75 11.25
N VAL A 277 2.95 -3.61 11.14
CA VAL A 277 3.34 -2.34 11.78
C VAL A 277 3.23 -2.38 13.30
N LYS A 278 2.19 -3.05 13.83
CA LYS A 278 1.83 -2.97 15.26
C LYS A 278 2.26 -4.16 16.10
N GLU A 279 2.37 -5.33 15.50
CA GLU A 279 2.54 -6.58 16.24
C GLU A 279 3.91 -7.22 16.03
N ILE A 280 4.52 -7.00 14.84
CA ILE A 280 5.82 -7.61 14.58
C ILE A 280 6.92 -6.73 15.15
N ARG A 281 7.77 -7.37 15.98
CA ARG A 281 8.92 -6.73 16.61
C ARG A 281 10.19 -7.12 15.89
N PHE A 282 11.01 -6.13 15.58
CA PHE A 282 12.27 -6.29 14.89
C PHE A 282 13.43 -5.78 15.74
N GLY A 283 14.61 -6.35 15.51
CA GLY A 283 15.88 -5.85 16.04
C GLY A 283 16.88 -5.70 14.90
N VAL A 284 17.69 -4.64 14.93
CA VAL A 284 18.83 -4.47 14.02
C VAL A 284 20.03 -5.22 14.58
N ARG A 285 20.57 -6.16 13.79
CA ARG A 285 21.81 -6.89 14.13
C ARG A 285 23.06 -6.12 13.68
N GLN A 286 23.00 -5.56 12.45
CA GLN A 286 24.16 -4.94 11.83
C GLN A 286 23.75 -3.92 10.79
N ILE A 287 24.53 -2.85 10.65
CA ILE A 287 24.46 -1.87 9.56
C ILE A 287 25.86 -1.79 8.94
N GLN A 288 25.96 -2.01 7.64
CA GLN A 288 27.23 -2.00 6.90
C GLN A 288 27.10 -1.09 5.71
N PHE A 289 28.16 -0.35 5.42
CA PHE A 289 28.25 0.59 4.29
C PHE A 289 29.25 0.05 3.27
N PHE A 290 28.92 0.13 1.99
CA PHE A 290 29.76 -0.30 0.88
C PHE A 290 29.83 0.81 -0.18
N ALA A 291 31.01 1.11 -0.65
CA ALA A 291 31.19 2.02 -1.77
C ALA A 291 30.77 1.34 -3.08
N ALA A 292 30.09 2.06 -3.96
CA ALA A 292 29.71 1.50 -5.27
C ALA A 292 30.94 1.08 -6.10
N GLU A 293 32.05 1.75 -5.93
CA GLU A 293 33.33 1.46 -6.62
C GLU A 293 33.88 0.07 -6.28
N ASP A 294 33.60 -0.44 -5.07
CA ASP A 294 34.02 -1.77 -4.63
C ASP A 294 33.13 -2.89 -5.18
N ILE A 295 31.95 -2.52 -5.71
CA ILE A 295 31.05 -3.47 -6.36
C ILE A 295 31.44 -3.56 -7.83
N ASN A 296 32.02 -4.67 -8.22
CA ASN A 296 32.49 -4.88 -9.59
C ASN A 296 31.32 -4.79 -10.59
N PRO A 297 31.27 -3.78 -11.49
CA PRO A 297 30.17 -3.68 -12.45
C PRO A 297 30.30 -4.78 -13.50
N PHE A 298 29.19 -5.15 -14.12
CA PHE A 298 29.25 -6.00 -15.31
C PHE A 298 30.03 -5.28 -16.41
N PRO A 299 31.00 -5.94 -17.03
CA PRO A 299 31.91 -5.28 -17.98
C PRO A 299 31.19 -4.74 -19.23
N VAL A 300 30.11 -5.38 -19.64
CA VAL A 300 29.28 -4.94 -20.77
C VAL A 300 27.82 -5.31 -20.50
N ILE A 301 26.95 -4.31 -20.54
CA ILE A 301 25.49 -4.51 -20.56
C ILE A 301 25.03 -4.21 -21.99
N PRO A 302 24.37 -5.14 -22.68
CA PRO A 302 23.84 -4.88 -24.01
C PRO A 302 22.82 -3.72 -24.02
N ASP A 303 22.86 -2.87 -25.03
CA ASP A 303 21.97 -1.70 -25.17
C ASP A 303 20.46 -2.03 -25.14
N VAL A 304 20.11 -3.28 -25.48
CA VAL A 304 18.73 -3.77 -25.45
C VAL A 304 18.25 -4.11 -24.04
N VAL A 305 19.13 -4.10 -23.03
CA VAL A 305 18.79 -4.39 -21.63
C VAL A 305 18.34 -3.13 -20.92
N ASN A 306 17.04 -2.96 -20.76
CA ASN A 306 16.45 -1.79 -20.09
C ASN A 306 16.47 -1.87 -18.56
N LYS A 307 16.50 -3.07 -17.98
CA LYS A 307 16.54 -3.30 -16.53
C LYS A 307 17.39 -4.51 -16.21
N LEU A 308 18.33 -4.34 -15.30
CA LEU A 308 19.17 -5.41 -14.79
C LEU A 308 19.05 -5.43 -13.26
N SER A 309 18.70 -6.61 -12.72
CA SER A 309 18.64 -6.85 -11.28
C SER A 309 19.34 -8.18 -10.99
N TYR A 310 20.11 -8.23 -9.94
CA TYR A 310 20.88 -9.42 -9.55
C TYR A 310 21.06 -9.49 -8.05
N LYS A 311 21.43 -10.66 -7.55
CA LYS A 311 21.83 -10.87 -6.18
C LYS A 311 23.32 -10.60 -6.03
N LEU A 312 23.64 -9.85 -4.98
CA LEU A 312 25.00 -9.52 -4.59
C LEU A 312 25.28 -10.17 -3.24
N ASP A 313 26.33 -10.95 -3.16
CA ASP A 313 26.85 -11.44 -1.88
C ASP A 313 27.79 -10.36 -1.31
N ILE A 314 27.31 -9.69 -0.25
CA ILE A 314 28.05 -8.60 0.38
C ILE A 314 29.13 -9.10 1.36
N SER A 315 29.20 -10.40 1.65
CA SER A 315 30.25 -10.95 2.51
C SER A 315 31.65 -10.87 1.87
N GLU A 316 31.69 -10.83 0.55
CA GLU A 316 32.93 -10.70 -0.24
C GLU A 316 33.37 -9.24 -0.43
N LEU A 317 32.57 -8.27 0.05
CA LEU A 317 32.87 -6.84 -0.05
C LEU A 317 33.52 -6.30 1.23
N ASN A 318 34.40 -5.33 1.06
CA ASN A 318 34.93 -4.59 2.20
C ASN A 318 33.95 -3.50 2.64
N SER A 319 33.47 -3.58 3.89
CA SER A 319 32.67 -2.51 4.44
C SER A 319 33.54 -1.26 4.71
N LEU A 320 32.93 -0.08 4.49
CA LEU A 320 33.55 1.18 4.84
C LEU A 320 33.85 1.29 6.34
N SER A 321 34.89 2.03 6.69
CA SER A 321 35.16 2.32 8.09
C SER A 321 34.06 3.17 8.73
N GLU A 322 33.96 3.15 10.06
CA GLU A 322 33.01 4.02 10.76
C GLU A 322 33.24 5.52 10.45
N THR A 323 34.51 5.93 10.33
CA THR A 323 34.85 7.33 10.01
C THR A 323 34.38 7.72 8.62
N ASP A 324 34.53 6.83 7.63
CA ASP A 324 34.08 7.09 6.26
C ASP A 324 32.55 7.12 6.18
N SER A 325 31.88 6.18 6.86
CA SER A 325 30.43 6.13 6.96
C SER A 325 29.87 7.41 7.61
N ASP A 326 30.44 7.86 8.73
CA ASP A 326 30.04 9.11 9.39
C ASP A 326 30.29 10.33 8.49
N SER A 327 31.38 10.31 7.69
CA SER A 327 31.66 11.38 6.73
C SER A 327 30.61 11.47 5.64
N ILE A 328 30.18 10.33 5.10
CA ILE A 328 29.08 10.23 4.12
C ILE A 328 27.78 10.78 4.73
N LEU A 329 27.39 10.32 5.92
CA LEU A 329 26.16 10.76 6.57
C LEU A 329 26.12 12.28 6.82
N LYS A 330 27.26 12.90 7.12
CA LYS A 330 27.36 14.36 7.35
C LYS A 330 27.15 15.19 6.09
N THR A 331 27.14 14.61 4.91
CA THR A 331 26.85 15.32 3.65
C THR A 331 25.35 15.49 3.39
N TYR A 332 24.50 14.79 4.11
CA TYR A 332 23.03 14.80 3.97
C TYR A 332 22.37 15.78 4.93
#